data_b36e80708f8f97066ae97579df07cbbe
#
_entry.id   b36e80708f8f97066ae97579df07cbbe
#
_cell.length_a   1.000
_cell.length_b   1.000
_cell.length_c   1.000
_cell.angle_alpha   90.00
_cell.angle_beta   90.00
_cell.angle_gamma   90.00
#
_symmetry.space_group_name_H-M   'P 1'
#
loop_
_entity.id
_entity.type
_entity.pdbx_description
1 polymer ?
#
loop_
_entity_poly.entity_id
_entity_poly.type
_entity_poly.pdbx_seq_one_letter_code
_entity_poly.pdbx_strand_id
1 'polypeptide(L)'
;ADDLTGATTTGVLLARSKARTAVFFNEEAAQEARETASLDAILISSNSRPLPKEEAYDKVKSATNALKAMGVKYFSKRIDTTLRGGVGVEIDAMLDQLNEDTIAVVVPAMPQSRRILVGGYSVIDGVALINTPVAQDVRTPVKENYIPRLLAGQTRRKVGLVTLDQVLK
;
A
#
# COMPACT_ATOMS: atom_id res chain seq x y z
N ALA A 1 -4.40 2.09 -4.14
CA ALA A 1 -4.26 2.66 -2.79
C ALA A 1 -5.41 2.17 -1.92
N ASP A 2 -5.17 2.00 -0.64
CA ASP A 2 -6.15 1.53 0.35
C ASP A 2 -7.19 2.61 0.72
N ASP A 3 -6.89 3.88 0.43
CA ASP A 3 -7.82 5.01 0.57
C ASP A 3 -7.62 6.06 -0.53
N LEU A 4 -8.61 6.95 -0.68
CA LEU A 4 -8.60 8.00 -1.68
C LEU A 4 -7.51 9.05 -1.40
N THR A 5 -7.28 9.40 -0.13
CA THR A 5 -6.24 10.36 0.26
C THR A 5 -4.86 9.86 -0.16
N GLY A 6 -4.57 8.57 0.06
CA GLY A 6 -3.32 7.96 -0.39
C GLY A 6 -3.19 7.94 -1.91
N ALA A 7 -4.28 7.63 -2.63
CA ALA A 7 -4.30 7.65 -4.09
C ALA A 7 -4.01 9.06 -4.63
N THR A 8 -4.75 10.07 -4.16
CA THR A 8 -4.60 11.45 -4.64
C THR A 8 -3.22 12.04 -4.29
N THR A 9 -2.71 11.79 -3.08
CA THR A 9 -1.37 12.23 -2.66
C THR A 9 -0.29 11.66 -3.59
N THR A 10 -0.36 10.36 -3.86
CA THR A 10 0.59 9.70 -4.78
C THR A 10 0.44 10.23 -6.20
N GLY A 11 -0.81 10.41 -6.67
CA GLY A 11 -1.10 10.99 -7.99
C GLY A 11 -0.50 12.39 -8.17
N VAL A 12 -0.64 13.25 -7.16
CA VAL A 12 -0.04 14.60 -7.19
C VAL A 12 1.49 14.54 -7.25
N LEU A 13 2.13 13.65 -6.48
CA LEU A 13 3.59 13.51 -6.50
C LEU A 13 4.10 13.05 -7.87
N LEU A 14 3.42 12.08 -8.50
CA LEU A 14 3.76 11.62 -9.85
C LEU A 14 3.52 12.73 -10.90
N ALA A 15 2.41 13.45 -10.82
CA ALA A 15 2.11 14.57 -11.72
C ALA A 15 3.14 15.70 -11.59
N ARG A 16 3.60 16.01 -10.37
CA ARG A 16 4.70 16.97 -10.15
C ARG A 16 6.01 16.51 -10.77
N SER A 17 6.21 15.21 -10.92
CA SER A 17 7.35 14.62 -11.65
C SER A 17 7.09 14.52 -13.16
N LYS A 18 6.06 15.23 -13.67
CA LYS A 18 5.66 15.31 -15.08
C LYS A 18 5.06 14.03 -15.66
N ALA A 19 4.69 13.05 -14.84
CA ALA A 19 3.93 11.90 -15.30
C ALA A 19 2.47 12.28 -15.55
N ARG A 20 1.93 11.88 -16.71
CA ARG A 20 0.49 12.00 -17.01
C ARG A 20 -0.24 10.99 -16.13
N THR A 21 -0.94 11.48 -15.13
CA THR A 21 -1.46 10.67 -14.04
C THR A 21 -2.97 10.85 -13.90
N ALA A 22 -3.68 9.75 -13.73
CA ALA A 22 -5.09 9.76 -13.35
C ALA A 22 -5.33 8.97 -12.06
N VAL A 23 -6.29 9.45 -11.28
CA VAL A 23 -6.76 8.81 -10.04
C VAL A 23 -8.24 8.47 -10.21
N PHE A 24 -8.57 7.20 -10.02
CA PHE A 24 -9.94 6.69 -10.12
C PHE A 24 -10.45 6.25 -8.75
N PHE A 25 -11.72 6.49 -8.50
CA PHE A 25 -12.38 6.15 -7.23
C PHE A 25 -12.62 4.65 -7.06
N ASN A 26 -12.69 3.93 -8.18
CA ASN A 26 -12.87 2.47 -8.24
C ASN A 26 -12.33 1.93 -9.58
N GLU A 27 -12.36 0.63 -9.73
CA GLU A 27 -11.87 -0.07 -10.93
C GLU A 27 -12.79 0.11 -12.14
N GLU A 28 -14.09 0.22 -11.94
CA GLU A 28 -15.07 0.41 -13.00
C GLU A 28 -14.82 1.74 -13.73
N ALA A 29 -14.66 2.82 -12.95
CA ALA A 29 -14.35 4.14 -13.50
C ALA A 29 -13.02 4.15 -14.29
N ALA A 30 -12.04 3.37 -13.87
CA ALA A 30 -10.78 3.24 -14.59
C ALA A 30 -10.94 2.51 -15.93
N GLN A 31 -11.75 1.44 -15.96
CA GLN A 31 -12.00 0.65 -17.17
C GLN A 31 -12.86 1.40 -18.20
N GLU A 32 -13.79 2.23 -17.75
CA GLU A 32 -14.66 3.03 -18.62
C GLU A 32 -13.97 4.26 -19.22
N ALA A 33 -12.84 4.68 -18.66
CA ALA A 33 -12.12 5.86 -19.09
C ALA A 33 -11.45 5.64 -20.47
N ARG A 34 -11.77 6.52 -21.43
CA ARG A 34 -11.36 6.37 -22.84
C ARG A 34 -9.88 6.68 -23.11
N GLU A 35 -9.20 7.43 -22.25
CA GLU A 35 -7.86 7.98 -22.51
C GLU A 35 -6.76 7.36 -21.64
N THR A 36 -7.00 6.21 -21.05
CA THR A 36 -6.03 5.56 -20.15
C THR A 36 -4.76 5.11 -20.84
N ALA A 37 -4.81 4.80 -22.14
CA ALA A 37 -3.62 4.39 -22.93
C ALA A 37 -2.56 5.48 -23.05
N SER A 38 -2.92 6.74 -22.86
CA SER A 38 -1.99 7.87 -22.92
C SER A 38 -1.35 8.21 -21.57
N LEU A 39 -1.76 7.54 -20.50
CA LEU A 39 -1.29 7.82 -19.14
C LEU A 39 0.01 7.08 -18.84
N ASP A 40 0.90 7.76 -18.09
CA ASP A 40 2.13 7.17 -17.56
C ASP A 40 1.88 6.48 -16.22
N ALA A 41 0.84 6.90 -15.47
CA ALA A 41 0.46 6.31 -14.20
C ALA A 41 -1.05 6.33 -13.97
N ILE A 42 -1.57 5.20 -13.49
CA ILE A 42 -2.98 5.00 -13.14
C ILE A 42 -3.06 4.60 -11.67
N LEU A 43 -3.87 5.31 -10.91
CA LEU A 43 -4.12 5.01 -9.50
C LEU A 43 -5.60 4.69 -9.30
N ILE A 44 -5.86 3.57 -8.63
CA ILE A 44 -7.21 3.18 -8.22
C ILE A 44 -7.28 3.19 -6.70
N SER A 45 -8.29 3.83 -6.14
CA SER A 45 -8.62 3.73 -4.71
C SER A 45 -9.48 2.49 -4.48
N SER A 46 -8.96 1.50 -3.77
CA SER A 46 -9.71 0.30 -3.40
C SER A 46 -10.67 0.53 -2.23
N ASN A 47 -10.49 1.64 -1.48
CA ASN A 47 -11.26 1.93 -0.27
C ASN A 47 -11.28 0.77 0.73
N SER A 48 -10.22 -0.03 0.77
CA SER A 48 -10.14 -1.30 1.50
C SER A 48 -9.71 -1.14 2.95
N ARG A 49 -9.11 -0.02 3.34
CA ARG A 49 -8.56 0.18 4.70
C ARG A 49 -9.52 -0.17 5.83
N PRO A 50 -10.80 0.27 5.83
CA PRO A 50 -11.73 0.01 6.94
C PRO A 50 -12.47 -1.33 6.82
N LEU A 51 -12.24 -2.10 5.75
CA LEU A 51 -13.01 -3.31 5.44
C LEU A 51 -12.51 -4.54 6.20
N PRO A 52 -13.37 -5.52 6.45
CA PRO A 52 -12.96 -6.86 6.86
C PRO A 52 -11.96 -7.47 5.86
N LYS A 53 -11.15 -8.43 6.34
CA LYS A 53 -10.04 -9.00 5.56
C LYS A 53 -10.46 -9.54 4.18
N GLU A 54 -11.56 -10.28 4.13
CA GLU A 54 -12.07 -10.89 2.89
C GLU A 54 -12.52 -9.84 1.88
N GLU A 55 -13.29 -8.85 2.35
CA GLU A 55 -13.73 -7.74 1.49
C GLU A 55 -12.56 -6.87 1.01
N ALA A 56 -11.59 -6.60 1.89
CA ALA A 56 -10.37 -5.86 1.52
C ALA A 56 -9.56 -6.61 0.47
N TYR A 57 -9.42 -7.94 0.62
CA TYR A 57 -8.77 -8.81 -0.35
C TYR A 57 -9.47 -8.72 -1.72
N ASP A 58 -10.78 -8.89 -1.76
CA ASP A 58 -11.55 -8.90 -3.01
C ASP A 58 -11.49 -7.55 -3.73
N LYS A 59 -11.59 -6.44 -3.00
CA LYS A 59 -11.45 -5.10 -3.58
C LYS A 59 -10.07 -4.86 -4.21
N VAL A 60 -9.01 -5.25 -3.54
CA VAL A 60 -7.65 -5.09 -4.06
C VAL A 60 -7.38 -6.04 -5.23
N LYS A 61 -7.89 -7.27 -5.17
CA LYS A 61 -7.85 -8.24 -6.27
C LYS A 61 -8.53 -7.70 -7.52
N SER A 62 -9.74 -7.16 -7.38
CA SER A 62 -10.50 -6.58 -8.50
C SER A 62 -9.75 -5.41 -9.14
N ALA A 63 -9.27 -4.45 -8.32
CA ALA A 63 -8.49 -3.32 -8.81
C ALA A 63 -7.19 -3.76 -9.51
N THR A 64 -6.51 -4.80 -9.00
CA THR A 64 -5.28 -5.33 -9.62
C THR A 64 -5.57 -5.97 -10.97
N ASN A 65 -6.66 -6.74 -11.07
CA ASN A 65 -7.07 -7.36 -12.34
C ASN A 65 -7.50 -6.32 -13.38
N ALA A 66 -8.19 -5.25 -12.96
CA ALA A 66 -8.52 -4.15 -13.84
C ALA A 66 -7.25 -3.50 -14.43
N LEU A 67 -6.26 -3.19 -13.60
CA LEU A 67 -4.98 -2.64 -14.05
C LEU A 67 -4.22 -3.59 -15.00
N LYS A 68 -4.25 -4.92 -14.73
CA LYS A 68 -3.67 -5.92 -15.65
C LYS A 68 -4.37 -5.92 -17.00
N ALA A 69 -5.70 -5.90 -17.02
CA ALA A 69 -6.49 -5.86 -18.25
C ALA A 69 -6.21 -4.60 -19.08
N MET A 70 -5.83 -3.48 -18.42
CA MET A 70 -5.41 -2.24 -19.07
C MET A 70 -3.94 -2.27 -19.56
N GLY A 71 -3.22 -3.36 -19.42
CA GLY A 71 -1.84 -3.54 -19.88
C GLY A 71 -0.76 -2.93 -18.97
N VAL A 72 -1.10 -2.63 -17.71
CA VAL A 72 -0.12 -2.14 -16.72
C VAL A 72 0.94 -3.20 -16.46
N LYS A 73 2.21 -2.80 -16.51
CA LYS A 73 3.38 -3.69 -16.33
C LYS A 73 4.00 -3.61 -14.94
N TYR A 74 3.97 -2.43 -14.32
CA TYR A 74 4.59 -2.17 -13.03
C TYR A 74 3.52 -1.85 -12.00
N PHE A 75 3.55 -2.56 -10.89
CA PHE A 75 2.56 -2.42 -9.82
C PHE A 75 3.18 -1.86 -8.56
N SER A 76 2.48 -0.94 -7.91
CA SER A 76 2.84 -0.40 -6.61
C SER A 76 1.59 -0.31 -5.74
N LYS A 77 1.72 -0.70 -4.50
CA LYS A 77 0.64 -0.59 -3.50
C LYS A 77 0.93 0.59 -2.58
N ARG A 78 0.12 1.65 -2.67
CA ARG A 78 0.16 2.71 -1.68
C ARG A 78 -0.50 2.22 -0.40
N ILE A 79 0.26 2.18 0.67
CA ILE A 79 -0.20 1.77 2.01
C ILE A 79 -0.14 2.94 2.98
N ASP A 80 -0.89 2.85 4.07
CA ASP A 80 -0.78 3.80 5.16
C ASP A 80 0.56 3.66 5.89
N THR A 81 1.31 4.74 6.02
CA THR A 81 2.59 4.75 6.75
C THR A 81 2.44 4.46 8.24
N THR A 82 1.22 4.50 8.77
CA THR A 82 0.89 4.12 10.14
C THR A 82 0.35 2.68 10.23
N LEU A 83 0.39 1.92 9.12
CA LEU A 83 0.07 0.48 9.06
C LEU A 83 -1.38 0.14 9.46
N ARG A 84 -2.31 1.08 9.33
CA ARG A 84 -3.73 0.80 9.53
C ARG A 84 -4.29 -0.06 8.41
N GLY A 85 -5.28 -0.88 8.74
CA GLY A 85 -5.95 -1.77 7.79
C GLY A 85 -5.25 -3.11 7.59
N GLY A 86 -5.70 -3.84 6.58
CA GLY A 86 -5.24 -5.19 6.25
C GLY A 86 -4.03 -5.21 5.32
N VAL A 87 -2.93 -4.52 5.67
CA VAL A 87 -1.77 -4.33 4.77
C VAL A 87 -1.27 -5.65 4.17
N GLY A 88 -1.06 -6.69 5.00
CA GLY A 88 -0.59 -8.00 4.54
C GLY A 88 -1.61 -8.73 3.66
N VAL A 89 -2.89 -8.64 4.00
CA VAL A 89 -3.99 -9.23 3.20
C VAL A 89 -4.07 -8.57 1.82
N GLU A 90 -3.94 -7.25 1.77
CA GLU A 90 -3.98 -6.50 0.52
C GLU A 90 -2.75 -6.75 -0.36
N ILE A 91 -1.58 -7.01 0.25
CA ILE A 91 -0.37 -7.44 -0.46
C ILE A 91 -0.61 -8.83 -1.06
N ASP A 92 -1.18 -9.76 -0.29
CA ASP A 92 -1.54 -11.09 -0.80
C ASP A 92 -2.48 -11.00 -1.99
N ALA A 93 -3.52 -10.16 -1.91
CA ALA A 93 -4.48 -9.96 -2.99
C ALA A 93 -3.81 -9.50 -4.30
N MET A 94 -2.82 -8.61 -4.23
CA MET A 94 -2.06 -8.20 -5.40
C MET A 94 -1.14 -9.31 -5.92
N LEU A 95 -0.35 -9.92 -5.05
CA LEU A 95 0.62 -10.94 -5.43
C LEU A 95 -0.04 -12.17 -6.06
N ASP A 96 -1.26 -12.52 -5.62
CA ASP A 96 -2.02 -13.63 -6.20
C ASP A 96 -2.47 -13.38 -7.64
N GLN A 97 -2.46 -12.13 -8.08
CA GLN A 97 -2.77 -11.76 -9.46
C GLN A 97 -1.52 -11.57 -10.33
N LEU A 98 -0.34 -11.59 -9.74
CA LEU A 98 0.95 -11.39 -10.41
C LEU A 98 1.66 -12.74 -10.62
N ASN A 99 2.86 -12.70 -11.20
CA ASN A 99 3.65 -13.92 -11.41
C ASN A 99 4.09 -14.53 -10.07
N GLU A 100 4.22 -15.86 -10.03
CA GLU A 100 4.58 -16.60 -8.80
C GLU A 100 5.90 -16.16 -8.16
N ASP A 101 6.87 -15.76 -8.98
CA ASP A 101 8.17 -15.25 -8.52
C ASP A 101 8.16 -13.81 -8.04
N THR A 102 6.98 -13.14 -8.05
CA THR A 102 6.87 -11.74 -7.63
C THR A 102 7.01 -11.64 -6.11
N ILE A 103 7.89 -10.76 -5.68
CA ILE A 103 8.05 -10.40 -4.26
C ILE A 103 7.54 -8.97 -4.01
N ALA A 104 7.00 -8.73 -2.82
CA ALA A 104 6.65 -7.39 -2.36
C ALA A 104 7.78 -6.80 -1.52
N VAL A 105 8.29 -5.65 -1.93
CA VAL A 105 9.20 -4.84 -1.10
C VAL A 105 8.36 -3.80 -0.36
N VAL A 106 8.33 -3.90 0.98
CA VAL A 106 7.46 -3.08 1.82
C VAL A 106 8.28 -2.04 2.58
N VAL A 107 8.06 -0.76 2.28
CA VAL A 107 8.77 0.37 2.90
C VAL A 107 7.76 1.40 3.43
N PRO A 108 7.14 1.18 4.60
CA PRO A 108 6.15 2.08 5.17
C PRO A 108 6.81 3.26 5.91
N ALA A 109 7.70 3.95 5.24
CA ALA A 109 8.41 5.11 5.77
C ALA A 109 8.08 6.37 4.97
N MET A 110 8.08 7.51 5.63
CA MET A 110 7.99 8.83 5.03
C MET A 110 8.80 9.82 5.90
N PRO A 111 10.13 9.86 5.75
CA PRO A 111 11.01 10.66 6.60
C PRO A 111 10.66 12.15 6.62
N GLN A 112 10.17 12.69 5.50
CA GLN A 112 9.72 14.08 5.39
C GLN A 112 8.56 14.41 6.35
N SER A 113 7.78 13.40 6.74
CA SER A 113 6.71 13.50 7.75
C SER A 113 7.14 12.90 9.09
N ARG A 114 8.45 12.76 9.34
CA ARG A 114 9.05 12.21 10.57
C ARG A 114 8.55 10.80 10.92
N ARG A 115 8.19 10.03 9.89
CA ARG A 115 7.79 8.62 9.99
C ARG A 115 8.94 7.75 9.48
N ILE A 116 9.64 7.12 10.39
CA ILE A 116 10.86 6.36 10.11
C ILE A 116 10.74 4.92 10.58
N LEU A 117 11.64 4.09 10.09
CA LEU A 117 11.77 2.69 10.49
C LEU A 117 13.11 2.50 11.18
N VAL A 118 13.10 1.88 12.33
CA VAL A 118 14.30 1.57 13.11
C VAL A 118 14.27 0.09 13.48
N GLY A 119 15.18 -0.71 12.89
CA GLY A 119 15.29 -2.15 13.18
C GLY A 119 13.98 -2.94 12.94
N GLY A 120 13.15 -2.51 11.99
CA GLY A 120 11.84 -3.10 11.72
C GLY A 120 10.69 -2.53 12.56
N TYR A 121 10.95 -1.57 13.44
CA TYR A 121 9.93 -0.88 14.22
C TYR A 121 9.55 0.44 13.57
N SER A 122 8.25 0.77 13.62
CA SER A 122 7.73 2.06 13.15
C SER A 122 7.81 3.12 14.23
N VAL A 123 8.39 4.27 13.89
CA VAL A 123 8.58 5.41 14.79
C VAL A 123 8.02 6.67 14.13
N ILE A 124 7.19 7.41 14.85
CA ILE A 124 6.57 8.67 14.41
C ILE A 124 6.95 9.77 15.38
N ASP A 125 7.56 10.83 14.88
CA ASP A 125 8.03 11.94 15.71
C ASP A 125 8.90 11.51 16.92
N GLY A 126 9.70 10.45 16.75
CA GLY A 126 10.53 9.90 17.82
C GLY A 126 9.79 8.98 18.79
N VAL A 127 8.49 8.73 18.59
CA VAL A 127 7.65 7.87 19.44
C VAL A 127 7.32 6.58 18.71
N ALA A 128 7.37 5.44 19.40
CA ALA A 128 6.91 4.16 18.84
C ALA A 128 5.45 4.27 18.41
N LEU A 129 5.11 3.78 17.22
CA LEU A 129 3.77 3.88 16.62
C LEU A 129 2.65 3.50 17.58
N ILE A 130 2.82 2.40 18.32
CA ILE A 130 1.79 1.90 19.27
C ILE A 130 1.50 2.85 20.45
N ASN A 131 2.40 3.80 20.71
CA ASN A 131 2.26 4.80 21.77
C ASN A 131 1.72 6.14 21.23
N THR A 132 1.35 6.18 19.95
CA THR A 132 0.76 7.38 19.33
C THR A 132 -0.77 7.29 19.29
N PRO A 133 -1.49 8.42 19.18
CA PRO A 133 -2.94 8.41 19.02
C PRO A 133 -3.43 7.61 17.80
N VAL A 134 -2.62 7.49 16.76
CA VAL A 134 -2.95 6.72 15.55
C VAL A 134 -3.14 5.23 15.85
N ALA A 135 -2.41 4.67 16.82
CA ALA A 135 -2.57 3.28 17.23
C ALA A 135 -3.96 2.99 17.83
N GLN A 136 -4.64 4.04 18.31
CA GLN A 136 -5.98 3.98 18.89
C GLN A 136 -7.09 4.32 17.90
N ASP A 137 -6.80 4.29 16.59
CA ASP A 137 -7.80 4.53 15.55
C ASP A 137 -9.05 3.68 15.79
N VAL A 138 -10.23 4.31 15.73
CA VAL A 138 -11.51 3.68 16.10
C VAL A 138 -11.88 2.52 15.16
N ARG A 139 -11.50 2.61 13.89
CA ARG A 139 -11.85 1.61 12.87
C ARG A 139 -10.77 0.55 12.68
N THR A 140 -9.51 1.00 12.70
CA THR A 140 -8.36 0.15 12.34
C THR A 140 -7.20 0.35 13.31
N PRO A 141 -7.37 0.01 14.61
CA PRO A 141 -6.31 0.19 15.60
C PRO A 141 -5.07 -0.63 15.26
N VAL A 142 -3.89 -0.08 15.54
CA VAL A 142 -2.60 -0.76 15.32
C VAL A 142 -2.06 -1.23 16.65
N LYS A 143 -1.95 -2.54 16.84
CA LYS A 143 -1.55 -3.16 18.11
C LYS A 143 -0.12 -3.72 18.08
N GLU A 144 0.51 -3.78 16.93
CA GLU A 144 1.85 -4.31 16.75
C GLU A 144 2.74 -3.24 16.09
N ASN A 145 3.90 -2.99 16.69
CA ASN A 145 4.86 -1.99 16.20
C ASN A 145 6.02 -2.59 15.40
N TYR A 146 6.30 -3.88 15.60
CA TYR A 146 7.31 -4.59 14.84
C TYR A 146 6.71 -5.07 13.52
N ILE A 147 7.06 -4.40 12.43
CA ILE A 147 6.43 -4.55 11.11
C ILE A 147 6.48 -5.99 10.59
N PRO A 148 7.61 -6.74 10.69
CA PRO A 148 7.61 -8.12 10.24
C PRO A 148 6.57 -9.00 10.94
N ARG A 149 6.34 -8.79 12.25
CA ARG A 149 5.33 -9.53 13.01
C ARG A 149 3.91 -9.09 12.65
N LEU A 150 3.69 -7.79 12.47
CA LEU A 150 2.42 -7.26 12.01
C LEU A 150 2.01 -7.88 10.66
N LEU A 151 2.92 -7.86 9.70
CA LEU A 151 2.68 -8.44 8.38
C LEU A 151 2.48 -9.95 8.45
N ALA A 152 3.34 -10.68 9.19
CA ALA A 152 3.21 -12.14 9.36
C ALA A 152 1.87 -12.56 9.97
N GLY A 153 1.24 -11.70 10.78
CA GLY A 153 -0.12 -11.91 11.31
C GLY A 153 -1.24 -11.64 10.31
N GLN A 154 -0.93 -11.07 9.16
CA GLN A 154 -1.91 -10.66 8.14
C GLN A 154 -1.74 -11.37 6.79
N THR A 155 -0.55 -11.85 6.46
CA THR A 155 -0.24 -12.56 5.21
C THR A 155 -0.02 -14.05 5.45
N ARG A 156 -0.30 -14.87 4.43
CA ARG A 156 0.10 -16.29 4.40
C ARG A 156 1.52 -16.53 3.86
N ARG A 157 2.20 -15.46 3.44
CA ARG A 157 3.53 -15.51 2.83
C ARG A 157 4.61 -15.34 3.87
N LYS A 158 5.84 -15.78 3.54
CA LYS A 158 7.00 -15.53 4.40
C LYS A 158 7.34 -14.04 4.38
N VAL A 159 7.61 -13.50 5.56
CA VAL A 159 8.04 -12.12 5.76
C VAL A 159 9.48 -12.13 6.22
N GLY A 160 10.34 -11.40 5.52
CA GLY A 160 11.74 -11.16 5.88
C GLY A 160 11.98 -9.70 6.22
N LEU A 161 13.04 -9.41 6.94
CA LEU A 161 13.52 -8.07 7.21
C LEU A 161 14.87 -7.86 6.52
N VAL A 162 14.97 -6.82 5.71
CA VAL A 162 16.24 -6.32 5.20
C VAL A 162 16.71 -5.23 6.14
N THR A 163 17.85 -5.43 6.78
CA THR A 163 18.41 -4.48 7.75
C THR A 163 19.16 -3.34 7.05
N LEU A 164 19.37 -2.23 7.77
CA LEU A 164 20.16 -1.11 7.24
C LEU A 164 21.56 -1.55 6.80
N ASP A 165 22.22 -2.41 7.59
CA ASP A 165 23.55 -2.93 7.26
C ASP A 165 23.57 -3.75 5.94
N GLN A 166 22.45 -4.41 5.61
CA GLN A 166 22.31 -5.12 4.34
C GLN A 166 22.09 -4.19 3.15
N VAL A 167 21.44 -3.05 3.39
CA VAL A 167 21.21 -2.03 2.34
C VAL A 167 22.47 -1.23 2.05
N LEU A 168 23.34 -1.03 3.04
CA LEU A 168 24.58 -0.23 2.92
C LEU A 168 25.79 -1.03 2.39
N LYS A 169 25.67 -2.31 2.23
CA LYS A 169 26.68 -3.21 1.63
C LYS A 169 26.53 -3.31 0.11
#